data_67ec5b080719e7566ae9ff08e29541e4
#
_entry.id   67ec5b080719e7566ae9ff08e29541e4
#
_cell.length_a   1.000
_cell.length_b   1.000
_cell.length_c   1.000
_cell.angle_alpha   90.00
_cell.angle_beta   90.00
_cell.angle_gamma   90.00
#
_symmetry.space_group_name_H-M   'P 1'
#
loop_
_entity.id
_entity.type
_entity.pdbx_description
1 polymer ?
#
loop_
_entity_poly.entity_id
_entity_poly.type
_entity_poly.pdbx_seq_one_letter_code
_entity_poly.pdbx_strand_id
1 'polypeptide(L)'
;MNILKISLAVLTIGSILSADSIDDKFQSLVGKSLFIGNSSNLHSGHYEYGKEGGNQPELSDSGITIPYYFGDKGDLWRPFVMGGIGYSKMEEENSNLRDTGDDIELTSLYYKIGGGLTYNPTCDFSFVVGGSALVMNTDGDYTTKTPLTTSEGDQKIKKLFDSETTNSIYDGYGGFVYKPTIYGYKSELKSNLHYLKMNFDNGIDDVDGIYLDVMAKVRSNELTTIFCQPVWIEHYVKGDFVNSKLADVIGFNSAVSVGSTLHWRVGPLIPIIKDSRLRDLNVALNVQKTISNRDFEGWKAGVGFSLVKF
;
A
#
# COMPACT_ATOMS: atom_id res chain seq x y z
N MET A 1 60.84 11.44 9.69
CA MET A 1 59.82 11.53 10.76
C MET A 1 58.61 12.26 10.19
N ASN A 2 57.73 11.62 9.42
CA ASN A 2 56.43 12.20 8.96
C ASN A 2 55.53 11.22 8.17
N ILE A 3 55.86 9.91 8.20
CA ILE A 3 55.06 8.90 7.47
C ILE A 3 54.00 8.28 8.40
N LEU A 4 54.15 8.39 9.74
CA LEU A 4 53.24 7.76 10.74
C LEU A 4 51.99 8.60 11.06
N LYS A 5 51.89 9.85 10.56
CA LYS A 5 50.72 10.71 10.80
C LYS A 5 49.69 10.68 9.68
N ILE A 6 50.02 10.11 8.51
CA ILE A 6 49.08 10.01 7.38
C ILE A 6 48.25 8.70 7.47
N SER A 7 48.79 7.65 8.12
CA SER A 7 48.08 6.38 8.26
C SER A 7 46.97 6.39 9.31
N LEU A 8 46.92 7.39 10.22
CA LEU A 8 45.86 7.48 11.24
C LEU A 8 44.67 8.34 10.80
N ALA A 9 44.84 9.12 9.71
CA ALA A 9 43.75 9.95 9.17
C ALA A 9 42.92 9.23 8.07
N VAL A 10 43.41 8.11 7.57
CA VAL A 10 42.70 7.30 6.55
C VAL A 10 41.84 6.21 7.18
N LEU A 11 42.05 5.90 8.46
CA LEU A 11 41.27 4.90 9.21
C LEU A 11 40.03 5.48 9.92
N THR A 12 39.77 6.77 9.79
CA THR A 12 38.58 7.44 10.38
C THR A 12 37.62 7.99 9.35
N ILE A 13 37.77 7.66 8.05
CA ILE A 13 36.77 7.96 7.01
C ILE A 13 35.96 6.70 6.67
N GLY A 14 36.04 5.66 7.49
CA GLY A 14 35.15 4.53 7.49
C GLY A 14 33.84 4.90 8.21
N SER A 15 32.81 5.18 7.42
CA SER A 15 31.41 5.12 7.80
C SER A 15 30.99 5.84 9.08
N ILE A 16 30.94 7.19 9.05
CA ILE A 16 29.91 7.89 9.80
C ILE A 16 28.70 7.93 8.85
N LEU A 17 27.96 6.83 8.75
CA LEU A 17 26.54 6.94 8.46
C LEU A 17 25.98 7.79 9.61
N SER A 18 25.51 8.99 9.29
CA SER A 18 24.86 9.82 10.29
C SER A 18 23.68 9.03 10.84
N ALA A 19 23.40 9.16 12.14
CA ALA A 19 22.22 8.53 12.76
C ALA A 19 20.94 8.84 11.95
N ASP A 20 20.89 10.03 11.32
CA ASP A 20 19.81 10.48 10.44
C ASP A 20 19.63 9.57 9.20
N SER A 21 20.70 9.06 8.58
CA SER A 21 20.58 8.19 7.40
C SER A 21 20.02 6.80 7.73
N ILE A 22 20.21 6.32 8.96
CA ILE A 22 19.64 5.04 9.45
C ILE A 22 18.13 5.20 9.68
N ASP A 23 17.71 6.33 10.27
CA ASP A 23 16.30 6.65 10.48
C ASP A 23 15.55 6.81 9.15
N ASP A 24 16.12 7.58 8.22
CA ASP A 24 15.55 7.80 6.88
C ASP A 24 15.36 6.47 6.15
N LYS A 25 16.33 5.56 6.27
CA LYS A 25 16.25 4.24 5.67
C LYS A 25 15.11 3.41 6.24
N PHE A 26 15.04 3.31 7.58
CA PHE A 26 13.96 2.59 8.25
C PHE A 26 12.60 3.20 7.92
N GLN A 27 12.48 4.52 8.03
CA GLN A 27 11.28 5.27 7.72
C GLN A 27 10.81 5.01 6.28
N SER A 28 11.74 4.97 5.31
CA SER A 28 11.43 4.67 3.92
C SER A 28 10.91 3.24 3.73
N LEU A 29 11.57 2.22 4.30
CA LEU A 29 11.16 0.82 4.13
C LEU A 29 9.79 0.55 4.80
N VAL A 30 9.64 0.94 6.06
CA VAL A 30 8.41 0.75 6.82
C VAL A 30 7.27 1.61 6.25
N GLY A 31 7.55 2.85 5.85
CA GLY A 31 6.57 3.77 5.29
C GLY A 31 5.97 3.29 3.97
N LYS A 32 6.77 2.65 3.11
CA LYS A 32 6.29 1.98 1.87
C LYS A 32 5.30 0.87 2.20
N SER A 33 5.62 0.01 3.17
CA SER A 33 4.75 -1.09 3.61
C SER A 33 3.44 -0.55 4.20
N LEU A 34 3.52 0.47 5.07
CA LEU A 34 2.35 1.15 5.64
C LEU A 34 1.45 1.76 4.56
N PHE A 35 2.04 2.48 3.59
CA PHE A 35 1.30 3.13 2.52
C PHE A 35 0.56 2.12 1.64
N ILE A 36 1.23 1.04 1.21
CA ILE A 36 0.63 0.00 0.37
C ILE A 36 -0.46 -0.75 1.14
N GLY A 37 -0.22 -1.15 2.38
CA GLY A 37 -1.22 -1.80 3.23
C GLY A 37 -2.45 -0.92 3.47
N ASN A 38 -2.27 0.41 3.60
CA ASN A 38 -3.39 1.34 3.75
C ASN A 38 -4.18 1.53 2.46
N SER A 39 -3.54 1.53 1.29
CA SER A 39 -4.14 1.90 0.00
C SER A 39 -5.00 0.81 -0.64
N SER A 40 -4.97 -0.43 -0.16
CA SER A 40 -5.53 -1.59 -0.84
C SER A 40 -6.70 -2.23 -0.10
N ASN A 41 -7.72 -2.68 -0.83
CA ASN A 41 -8.87 -3.39 -0.25
C ASN A 41 -8.64 -4.90 -0.17
N LEU A 42 -8.27 -5.52 -1.29
CA LEU A 42 -7.86 -6.92 -1.35
C LEU A 42 -6.76 -7.02 -2.39
N HIS A 43 -5.62 -7.52 -2.00
CA HIS A 43 -4.45 -7.53 -2.87
C HIS A 43 -3.44 -8.60 -2.48
N SER A 44 -2.67 -8.99 -3.45
CA SER A 44 -1.35 -9.54 -3.30
C SER A 44 -0.49 -8.87 -4.37
N GLY A 45 0.63 -8.30 -3.97
CA GLY A 45 1.47 -7.52 -4.87
C GLY A 45 2.94 -7.74 -4.59
N HIS A 46 3.74 -7.57 -5.63
CA HIS A 46 5.19 -7.52 -5.57
C HIS A 46 5.65 -6.21 -6.20
N TYR A 47 6.52 -5.48 -5.52
CA TYR A 47 6.98 -4.15 -5.90
C TYR A 47 8.49 -4.07 -5.75
N GLU A 48 9.14 -3.46 -6.72
CA GLU A 48 10.56 -3.19 -6.73
C GLU A 48 10.77 -1.67 -6.62
N TYR A 49 11.74 -1.25 -5.81
CA TYR A 49 12.06 0.14 -5.56
C TYR A 49 13.51 0.41 -5.94
N GLY A 50 13.78 1.16 -7.01
CA GLY A 50 15.12 1.54 -7.45
C GLY A 50 15.33 1.35 -8.94
N LYS A 51 16.53 1.74 -9.42
CA LYS A 51 16.91 1.61 -10.82
C LYS A 51 17.48 0.24 -11.13
N GLU A 52 17.22 -0.25 -12.34
CA GLU A 52 17.87 -1.46 -12.85
C GLU A 52 19.41 -1.41 -12.63
N GLY A 53 19.95 -2.42 -11.96
CA GLY A 53 21.39 -2.56 -11.68
C GLY A 53 21.87 -2.01 -10.35
N GLY A 54 20.98 -1.51 -9.48
CA GLY A 54 21.28 -1.15 -8.08
C GLY A 54 20.69 -2.14 -7.08
N ASN A 55 20.99 -1.94 -5.79
CA ASN A 55 20.31 -2.64 -4.70
C ASN A 55 18.86 -2.15 -4.64
N GLN A 56 17.93 -3.02 -4.95
CA GLN A 56 16.51 -2.70 -5.05
C GLN A 56 15.78 -3.33 -3.88
N PRO A 57 15.21 -2.53 -2.97
CA PRO A 57 14.27 -3.07 -2.00
C PRO A 57 13.07 -3.68 -2.73
N GLU A 58 12.73 -4.91 -2.36
CA GLU A 58 11.57 -5.63 -2.84
C GLU A 58 10.51 -5.68 -1.75
N LEU A 59 9.27 -5.35 -2.10
CA LEU A 59 8.12 -5.44 -1.21
C LEU A 59 7.11 -6.43 -1.75
N SER A 60 6.87 -7.47 -0.99
CA SER A 60 5.71 -8.36 -1.19
C SER A 60 4.66 -8.03 -0.15
N ASP A 61 3.45 -7.73 -0.60
CA ASP A 61 2.33 -7.36 0.27
C ASP A 61 1.07 -8.15 -0.09
N SER A 62 0.33 -8.57 0.92
CA SER A 62 -0.96 -9.21 0.75
C SER A 62 -1.90 -8.87 1.90
N GLY A 63 -3.13 -8.51 1.57
CA GLY A 63 -4.09 -8.12 2.60
C GLY A 63 -5.52 -8.09 2.10
N ILE A 64 -6.44 -8.02 3.06
CA ILE A 64 -7.86 -7.88 2.82
C ILE A 64 -8.42 -6.77 3.70
N THR A 65 -9.17 -5.85 3.10
CA THR A 65 -10.00 -4.86 3.80
C THR A 65 -11.44 -4.98 3.32
N ILE A 66 -12.36 -5.20 4.23
CA ILE A 66 -13.78 -5.40 3.93
C ILE A 66 -14.58 -4.21 4.45
N PRO A 67 -15.17 -3.38 3.56
CA PRO A 67 -16.12 -2.37 3.95
C PRO A 67 -17.52 -2.99 4.17
N TYR A 68 -18.18 -2.61 5.25
CA TYR A 68 -19.57 -2.91 5.51
C TYR A 68 -20.40 -1.63 5.52
N TYR A 69 -21.36 -1.55 4.63
CA TYR A 69 -22.23 -0.38 4.48
C TYR A 69 -23.58 -0.61 5.19
N PHE A 70 -24.02 0.37 5.96
CA PHE A 70 -25.34 0.39 6.57
C PHE A 70 -26.37 0.99 5.60
N GLY A 71 -27.61 0.50 5.67
CA GLY A 71 -28.68 0.94 4.78
C GLY A 71 -28.62 0.36 3.37
N ASP A 72 -29.53 0.83 2.51
CA ASP A 72 -29.67 0.35 1.14
C ASP A 72 -28.81 1.18 0.16
N LYS A 73 -28.52 0.61 -1.01
CA LYS A 73 -27.65 1.25 -2.02
C LYS A 73 -28.20 2.59 -2.55
N GLY A 74 -29.51 2.78 -2.49
CA GLY A 74 -30.20 4.01 -2.93
C GLY A 74 -30.35 5.07 -1.85
N ASP A 75 -29.95 4.79 -0.60
CA ASP A 75 -30.08 5.76 0.47
C ASP A 75 -29.22 6.98 0.23
N LEU A 76 -29.78 8.17 0.50
CA LEU A 76 -29.11 9.46 0.35
C LEU A 76 -27.84 9.54 1.20
N TRP A 77 -27.91 9.00 2.42
CA TRP A 77 -26.79 8.91 3.36
C TRP A 77 -26.52 7.46 3.70
N ARG A 78 -25.30 7.03 3.53
CA ARG A 78 -24.91 5.65 3.72
C ARG A 78 -23.63 5.53 4.55
N PRO A 79 -23.74 5.35 5.86
CA PRO A 79 -22.58 5.10 6.72
C PRO A 79 -21.92 3.78 6.37
N PHE A 80 -20.62 3.69 6.62
CA PHE A 80 -19.88 2.44 6.50
C PHE A 80 -18.80 2.31 7.58
N VAL A 81 -18.43 1.08 7.87
CA VAL A 81 -17.25 0.72 8.64
C VAL A 81 -16.39 -0.20 7.80
N MET A 82 -15.09 -0.26 8.07
CA MET A 82 -14.19 -1.19 7.41
C MET A 82 -13.25 -1.83 8.43
N GLY A 83 -12.87 -3.07 8.17
CA GLY A 83 -11.85 -3.79 8.90
C GLY A 83 -10.97 -4.56 7.95
N GLY A 84 -9.70 -4.70 8.29
CA GLY A 84 -8.75 -5.40 7.43
C GLY A 84 -7.59 -5.99 8.21
N ILE A 85 -6.93 -6.93 7.55
CA ILE A 85 -5.69 -7.57 8.00
C ILE A 85 -4.82 -7.84 6.79
N GLY A 86 -3.52 -7.78 6.96
CA GLY A 86 -2.59 -8.14 5.90
C GLY A 86 -1.20 -8.40 6.42
N TYR A 87 -0.37 -8.83 5.52
CA TYR A 87 1.00 -9.23 5.72
C TYR A 87 1.87 -8.56 4.66
N SER A 88 3.01 -8.04 5.05
CA SER A 88 4.01 -7.56 4.10
C SER A 88 5.40 -8.06 4.46
N LYS A 89 6.23 -8.27 3.43
CA LYS A 89 7.63 -8.61 3.54
C LYS A 89 8.43 -7.67 2.67
N MET A 90 9.36 -6.95 3.27
CA MET A 90 10.30 -6.08 2.60
C MET A 90 11.69 -6.70 2.69
N GLU A 91 12.36 -6.86 1.57
CA GLU A 91 13.71 -7.41 1.47
C GLU A 91 14.60 -6.42 0.74
N GLU A 92 15.81 -6.23 1.23
CA GLU A 92 16.85 -5.46 0.56
C GLU A 92 18.19 -6.17 0.73
N GLU A 93 18.66 -6.77 -0.36
CA GLU A 93 20.00 -7.36 -0.42
C GLU A 93 21.06 -6.27 -0.65
N ASN A 94 22.23 -6.43 -0.02
CA ASN A 94 23.35 -5.49 -0.12
C ASN A 94 22.94 -4.04 0.19
N SER A 95 22.22 -3.82 1.27
CA SER A 95 21.59 -2.53 1.60
C SER A 95 22.54 -1.35 1.71
N ASN A 96 23.86 -1.60 1.80
CA ASN A 96 24.90 -0.59 2.04
C ASN A 96 24.61 0.31 3.26
N LEU A 97 23.85 -0.21 4.23
CA LEU A 97 23.50 0.54 5.42
C LEU A 97 24.73 0.83 6.30
N ARG A 98 25.64 -0.12 6.35
CA ARG A 98 26.90 -0.04 7.09
C ARG A 98 28.09 -0.45 6.22
N ASP A 99 28.01 -1.63 5.64
CA ASP A 99 29.05 -2.21 4.80
C ASP A 99 28.43 -2.77 3.51
N THR A 100 29.26 -2.99 2.50
CA THR A 100 28.82 -3.68 1.29
C THR A 100 28.44 -5.13 1.60
N GLY A 101 27.18 -5.48 1.41
CA GLY A 101 26.64 -6.83 1.54
C GLY A 101 25.90 -7.08 2.84
N ASP A 102 25.35 -6.04 3.46
CA ASP A 102 24.35 -6.17 4.52
C ASP A 102 22.99 -6.44 3.90
N ASP A 103 22.21 -7.32 4.52
CA ASP A 103 20.85 -7.64 4.06
C ASP A 103 19.85 -7.27 5.15
N ILE A 104 18.71 -6.72 4.72
CA ILE A 104 17.60 -6.32 5.58
C ILE A 104 16.37 -7.09 5.15
N GLU A 105 15.73 -7.75 6.11
CA GLU A 105 14.41 -8.35 5.95
C GLU A 105 13.47 -7.77 7.01
N LEU A 106 12.34 -7.20 6.59
CA LEU A 106 11.28 -6.70 7.46
C LEU A 106 10.00 -7.46 7.16
N THR A 107 9.54 -8.25 8.11
CA THR A 107 8.30 -8.99 8.04
C THR A 107 7.24 -8.30 8.89
N SER A 108 6.09 -7.99 8.33
CA SER A 108 5.06 -7.20 9.02
C SER A 108 3.69 -7.85 8.95
N LEU A 109 2.97 -7.77 10.07
CA LEU A 109 1.55 -8.07 10.15
C LEU A 109 0.81 -6.77 10.50
N TYR A 110 -0.22 -6.44 9.71
CA TYR A 110 -0.98 -5.22 9.97
C TYR A 110 -2.48 -5.46 10.12
N TYR A 111 -3.09 -4.58 10.90
CA TYR A 111 -4.53 -4.52 11.15
C TYR A 111 -5.05 -3.14 10.79
N LYS A 112 -6.18 -3.09 10.11
CA LYS A 112 -6.83 -1.85 9.68
C LYS A 112 -8.25 -1.78 10.21
N ILE A 113 -8.64 -0.60 10.70
CA ILE A 113 -10.01 -0.28 11.06
C ILE A 113 -10.33 1.12 10.54
N GLY A 114 -11.57 1.33 10.12
CA GLY A 114 -11.99 2.64 9.65
C GLY A 114 -13.48 2.73 9.45
N GLY A 115 -13.91 3.87 8.94
CA GLY A 115 -15.31 4.11 8.62
C GLY A 115 -15.53 5.50 8.04
N GLY A 116 -16.76 5.75 7.68
CA GLY A 116 -17.13 7.02 7.09
C GLY A 116 -18.58 7.09 6.65
N LEU A 117 -18.84 8.05 5.78
CA LEU A 117 -20.17 8.36 5.29
C LEU A 117 -20.12 8.59 3.78
N THR A 118 -21.04 7.98 3.05
CA THR A 118 -21.28 8.29 1.65
C THR A 118 -22.58 9.08 1.52
N TYR A 119 -22.54 10.18 0.78
CA TYR A 119 -23.69 10.98 0.40
C TYR A 119 -23.97 10.78 -1.10
N ASN A 120 -25.16 10.30 -1.44
CA ASN A 120 -25.57 9.89 -2.78
C ASN A 120 -26.67 10.84 -3.31
N PRO A 121 -26.36 12.05 -3.81
CA PRO A 121 -27.38 12.97 -4.32
C PRO A 121 -28.08 12.44 -5.57
N THR A 122 -27.42 11.57 -6.33
CA THR A 122 -28.00 10.86 -7.49
C THR A 122 -27.52 9.41 -7.53
N CYS A 123 -28.12 8.60 -8.42
CA CYS A 123 -27.71 7.20 -8.63
C CYS A 123 -26.28 7.08 -9.17
N ASP A 124 -25.80 8.11 -9.88
CA ASP A 124 -24.52 8.07 -10.59
C ASP A 124 -23.44 8.90 -9.91
N PHE A 125 -23.77 9.66 -8.88
CA PHE A 125 -22.82 10.54 -8.22
C PHE A 125 -22.88 10.37 -6.69
N SER A 126 -21.73 10.24 -6.07
CA SER A 126 -21.58 10.11 -4.63
C SER A 126 -20.39 10.91 -4.13
N PHE A 127 -20.54 11.53 -2.96
CA PHE A 127 -19.41 12.02 -2.16
C PHE A 127 -19.11 11.02 -1.06
N VAL A 128 -17.84 10.91 -0.69
CA VAL A 128 -17.38 10.06 0.42
C VAL A 128 -16.50 10.88 1.34
N VAL A 129 -16.66 10.70 2.64
CA VAL A 129 -15.76 11.20 3.67
C VAL A 129 -15.55 10.09 4.68
N GLY A 130 -14.30 9.92 5.11
CA GLY A 130 -13.99 8.84 6.04
C GLY A 130 -12.61 8.96 6.65
N GLY A 131 -12.28 7.98 7.45
CA GLY A 131 -10.96 7.83 8.01
C GLY A 131 -10.67 6.40 8.40
N SER A 132 -9.40 6.08 8.51
CA SER A 132 -8.94 4.77 8.97
C SER A 132 -7.65 4.90 9.79
N ALA A 133 -7.41 3.90 10.62
CA ALA A 133 -6.15 3.66 11.28
C ALA A 133 -5.66 2.26 10.91
N LEU A 134 -4.39 2.13 10.60
CA LEU A 134 -3.70 0.86 10.42
C LEU A 134 -2.55 0.82 11.42
N VAL A 135 -2.43 -0.30 12.13
CA VAL A 135 -1.32 -0.61 13.02
C VAL A 135 -0.56 -1.78 12.42
N MET A 136 0.75 -1.68 12.34
CA MET A 136 1.65 -2.64 11.75
C MET A 136 2.73 -3.03 12.75
N ASN A 137 2.78 -4.31 13.09
CA ASN A 137 3.86 -4.90 13.87
C ASN A 137 4.87 -5.47 12.88
N THR A 138 6.09 -5.00 12.96
CA THR A 138 7.20 -5.36 12.07
C THR A 138 8.26 -6.07 12.87
N ASP A 139 8.66 -7.24 12.41
CA ASP A 139 9.82 -8.00 12.90
C ASP A 139 10.95 -7.84 11.88
N GLY A 140 12.10 -7.40 12.37
CA GLY A 140 13.27 -7.13 11.55
C GLY A 140 14.35 -8.19 11.74
N ASP A 141 14.98 -8.59 10.65
CA ASP A 141 16.18 -9.43 10.60
C ASP A 141 17.27 -8.69 9.79
N TYR A 142 18.36 -8.38 10.46
CA TYR A 142 19.51 -7.70 9.86
C TYR A 142 20.73 -8.62 9.85
N THR A 143 21.14 -9.01 8.67
CA THR A 143 22.31 -9.86 8.44
C THR A 143 23.48 -9.02 7.95
N THR A 144 24.64 -9.16 8.60
CA THR A 144 25.88 -8.44 8.25
C THR A 144 27.08 -9.35 8.32
N LYS A 145 28.06 -9.11 7.41
CA LYS A 145 29.35 -9.83 7.41
C LYS A 145 30.24 -9.44 8.58
N THR A 146 30.11 -8.20 9.05
CA THR A 146 30.89 -7.67 10.15
C THR A 146 30.01 -7.58 11.39
N PRO A 147 30.29 -8.28 12.49
CA PRO A 147 29.47 -8.27 13.71
C PRO A 147 29.17 -6.85 14.19
N LEU A 148 27.93 -6.61 14.63
CA LEU A 148 27.53 -5.36 15.26
C LEU A 148 28.33 -5.13 16.55
N THR A 149 28.77 -3.90 16.74
CA THR A 149 29.53 -3.46 17.90
C THR A 149 28.63 -2.75 18.92
N THR A 150 29.25 -2.14 19.93
CA THR A 150 28.55 -1.26 20.89
C THR A 150 28.53 0.20 20.43
N SER A 151 28.91 0.52 19.19
CA SER A 151 28.80 1.87 18.66
C SER A 151 27.33 2.33 18.62
N GLU A 152 27.10 3.63 18.72
CA GLU A 152 25.75 4.20 18.70
C GLU A 152 24.98 3.83 17.41
N GLY A 153 25.64 3.88 16.25
CA GLY A 153 25.07 3.48 14.96
C GLY A 153 24.67 2.02 14.94
N ASP A 154 25.53 1.11 15.41
CA ASP A 154 25.25 -0.33 15.45
C ASP A 154 24.11 -0.67 16.42
N GLN A 155 24.05 0.00 17.57
CA GLN A 155 22.94 -0.16 18.50
C GLN A 155 21.62 0.33 17.91
N LYS A 156 21.66 1.42 17.13
CA LYS A 156 20.50 1.94 16.42
C LYS A 156 20.03 0.99 15.32
N ILE A 157 20.95 0.45 14.52
CA ILE A 157 20.63 -0.59 13.52
C ILE A 157 19.95 -1.78 14.19
N LYS A 158 20.51 -2.29 15.27
CA LYS A 158 19.93 -3.40 16.01
C LYS A 158 18.52 -3.08 16.53
N LYS A 159 18.32 -1.88 17.03
CA LYS A 159 17.02 -1.43 17.56
C LYS A 159 15.94 -1.30 16.49
N LEU A 160 16.31 -0.95 15.26
CA LEU A 160 15.37 -0.68 14.17
C LEU A 160 15.18 -1.86 13.21
N PHE A 161 16.25 -2.59 12.92
CA PHE A 161 16.26 -3.62 11.88
C PHE A 161 16.46 -5.06 12.42
N ASP A 162 16.73 -5.23 13.71
CA ASP A 162 16.93 -6.53 14.36
C ASP A 162 16.08 -6.62 15.64
N SER A 163 14.83 -6.14 15.55
CA SER A 163 13.88 -6.17 16.67
C SER A 163 12.44 -5.96 16.18
N GLU A 164 11.49 -6.24 17.09
CA GLU A 164 10.09 -5.91 16.85
C GLU A 164 9.82 -4.42 17.01
N THR A 165 9.08 -3.84 16.08
CA THR A 165 8.61 -2.44 16.11
C THR A 165 7.11 -2.36 15.83
N THR A 166 6.45 -1.33 16.38
CA THR A 166 5.03 -1.07 16.12
C THR A 166 4.85 0.28 15.47
N ASN A 167 4.39 0.29 14.24
CA ASN A 167 4.21 1.48 13.43
C ASN A 167 2.74 1.68 13.08
N SER A 168 2.32 2.90 12.78
CA SER A 168 0.92 3.15 12.44
C SER A 168 0.75 4.21 11.39
N ILE A 169 -0.37 4.15 10.66
CA ILE A 169 -0.81 5.20 9.75
C ILE A 169 -2.26 5.57 10.05
N TYR A 170 -2.53 6.85 10.12
CA TYR A 170 -3.85 7.44 10.22
C TYR A 170 -4.16 8.13 8.91
N ASP A 171 -5.35 7.86 8.39
CA ASP A 171 -5.82 8.35 7.09
C ASP A 171 -7.18 9.02 7.27
N GLY A 172 -7.24 10.31 6.96
CA GLY A 172 -8.49 11.05 6.83
C GLY A 172 -8.70 11.40 5.37
N TYR A 173 -9.84 11.07 4.78
CA TYR A 173 -10.05 11.29 3.36
C TYR A 173 -11.43 11.83 3.01
N GLY A 174 -11.48 12.54 1.88
CA GLY A 174 -12.70 12.97 1.26
C GLY A 174 -12.59 12.90 -0.25
N GLY A 175 -13.71 12.60 -0.92
CA GLY A 175 -13.67 12.44 -2.36
C GLY A 175 -15.04 12.26 -2.99
N PHE A 176 -15.03 11.86 -4.25
CA PHE A 176 -16.24 11.59 -5.00
C PHE A 176 -16.10 10.34 -5.89
N VAL A 177 -17.25 9.79 -6.24
CA VAL A 177 -17.40 8.72 -7.23
C VAL A 177 -18.47 9.14 -8.22
N TYR A 178 -18.13 9.15 -9.50
CA TYR A 178 -19.05 9.43 -10.60
C TYR A 178 -19.14 8.22 -11.52
N LYS A 179 -20.35 7.73 -11.81
CA LYS A 179 -20.61 6.48 -12.55
C LYS A 179 -21.41 6.74 -13.84
N PRO A 180 -20.82 7.40 -14.84
CA PRO A 180 -21.50 7.63 -16.10
C PRO A 180 -21.60 6.36 -16.94
N THR A 181 -22.60 6.32 -17.82
CA THR A 181 -22.62 5.37 -18.94
C THR A 181 -22.10 6.10 -20.18
N ILE A 182 -20.96 5.66 -20.70
CA ILE A 182 -20.28 6.27 -21.86
C ILE A 182 -20.33 5.28 -23.02
N TYR A 183 -20.95 5.64 -24.12
CA TYR A 183 -21.14 4.76 -25.30
C TYR A 183 -21.73 3.38 -24.96
N GLY A 184 -22.62 3.32 -23.96
CA GLY A 184 -23.23 2.06 -23.50
C GLY A 184 -22.38 1.25 -22.51
N TYR A 185 -21.16 1.68 -22.21
CA TYR A 185 -20.31 1.05 -21.21
C TYR A 185 -20.48 1.72 -19.86
N LYS A 186 -20.59 0.91 -18.79
CA LYS A 186 -20.58 1.42 -17.42
C LYS A 186 -19.18 1.88 -17.08
N SER A 187 -19.04 3.14 -16.70
CA SER A 187 -17.76 3.75 -16.34
C SER A 187 -17.78 4.22 -14.91
N GLU A 188 -16.64 4.45 -14.32
CA GLU A 188 -16.50 5.03 -12.99
C GLU A 188 -15.28 5.96 -12.97
N LEU A 189 -15.47 7.17 -12.50
CA LEU A 189 -14.42 8.10 -12.14
C LEU A 189 -14.47 8.28 -10.63
N LYS A 190 -13.35 8.03 -9.97
CA LYS A 190 -13.19 8.20 -8.53
C LYS A 190 -12.00 9.11 -8.26
N SER A 191 -12.15 10.02 -7.30
CA SER A 191 -11.02 10.79 -6.78
C SER A 191 -11.17 10.96 -5.29
N ASN A 192 -10.06 10.77 -4.54
CA ASN A 192 -10.00 11.03 -3.11
C ASN A 192 -8.76 11.85 -2.79
N LEU A 193 -8.94 12.81 -1.91
CA LEU A 193 -7.86 13.55 -1.26
C LEU A 193 -7.72 13.00 0.16
N HIS A 194 -6.51 12.60 0.51
CA HIS A 194 -6.16 12.02 1.79
C HIS A 194 -5.21 12.95 2.55
N TYR A 195 -5.37 13.00 3.86
CA TYR A 195 -4.35 13.44 4.78
C TYR A 195 -3.86 12.23 5.56
N LEU A 196 -2.58 11.91 5.38
CA LEU A 196 -1.92 10.77 6.00
C LEU A 196 -1.00 11.24 7.11
N LYS A 197 -1.02 10.55 8.25
CA LYS A 197 -0.02 10.68 9.30
C LYS A 197 0.54 9.31 9.62
N MET A 198 1.85 9.14 9.43
CA MET A 198 2.61 7.94 9.76
C MET A 198 3.37 8.17 11.06
N ASN A 199 3.18 7.31 12.03
CA ASN A 199 3.92 7.31 13.28
C ASN A 199 4.84 6.10 13.29
N PHE A 200 6.10 6.36 13.59
CA PHE A 200 7.14 5.35 13.64
C PHE A 200 7.57 5.11 15.09
N ASP A 201 7.93 3.86 15.40
CA ASP A 201 8.44 3.47 16.71
C ASP A 201 9.91 3.90 16.90
N ASN A 202 10.41 3.67 18.10
CA ASN A 202 11.81 3.82 18.46
C ASN A 202 12.41 5.22 18.37
N GLY A 203 11.56 6.26 18.40
CA GLY A 203 11.97 7.67 18.43
C GLY A 203 12.32 8.24 17.06
N ILE A 204 11.85 7.60 16.01
CA ILE A 204 11.88 8.12 14.64
C ILE A 204 10.77 9.18 14.48
N ASP A 205 11.07 10.25 13.78
CA ASP A 205 10.12 11.34 13.54
C ASP A 205 8.89 10.89 12.76
N ASP A 206 7.73 11.37 13.17
CA ASP A 206 6.48 11.17 12.45
C ASP A 206 6.49 11.91 11.11
N VAL A 207 5.83 11.34 10.12
CA VAL A 207 5.65 11.97 8.81
C VAL A 207 4.19 12.16 8.50
N ASP A 208 3.83 13.36 8.07
CA ASP A 208 2.50 13.66 7.60
C ASP A 208 2.50 14.27 6.19
N GLY A 209 1.41 14.09 5.48
CA GLY A 209 1.32 14.62 4.14
C GLY A 209 -0.03 14.42 3.47
N ILE A 210 -0.10 14.95 2.26
CA ILE A 210 -1.30 14.90 1.41
C ILE A 210 -1.04 13.91 0.27
N TYR A 211 -2.04 13.10 0.02
CA TYR A 211 -2.08 12.13 -1.06
C TYR A 211 -3.39 12.27 -1.83
N LEU A 212 -3.30 12.34 -3.16
CA LEU A 212 -4.44 12.37 -4.07
C LEU A 212 -4.43 11.10 -4.92
N ASP A 213 -5.51 10.34 -4.90
CA ASP A 213 -5.77 9.27 -5.85
C ASP A 213 -6.87 9.65 -6.84
N VAL A 214 -6.64 9.34 -8.11
CA VAL A 214 -7.63 9.49 -9.17
C VAL A 214 -7.68 8.19 -9.97
N MET A 215 -8.86 7.62 -10.15
CA MET A 215 -9.05 6.39 -10.90
C MET A 215 -10.19 6.53 -11.90
N ALA A 216 -9.90 6.17 -13.15
CA ALA A 216 -10.90 5.99 -14.19
C ALA A 216 -11.03 4.50 -14.52
N LYS A 217 -12.25 4.00 -14.56
CA LYS A 217 -12.56 2.60 -14.80
C LYS A 217 -13.68 2.44 -15.82
N VAL A 218 -13.53 1.45 -16.70
CA VAL A 218 -14.55 1.08 -17.70
C VAL A 218 -14.84 -0.40 -17.57
N ARG A 219 -16.11 -0.74 -17.55
CA ARG A 219 -16.60 -2.10 -17.46
C ARG A 219 -17.10 -2.59 -18.82
N SER A 220 -16.66 -3.79 -19.23
CA SER A 220 -17.21 -4.47 -20.40
C SER A 220 -18.68 -4.85 -20.19
N ASN A 221 -19.38 -5.12 -21.26
CA ASN A 221 -20.59 -5.92 -21.22
C ASN A 221 -20.26 -7.34 -20.71
N GLU A 222 -21.28 -8.14 -20.45
CA GLU A 222 -21.12 -9.54 -20.13
C GLU A 222 -20.33 -10.25 -21.25
N LEU A 223 -19.20 -10.86 -20.88
CA LEU A 223 -18.36 -11.57 -21.84
C LEU A 223 -18.86 -12.99 -22.09
N THR A 224 -19.27 -13.66 -21.00
CA THR A 224 -19.76 -15.05 -21.01
C THR A 224 -20.48 -15.36 -19.71
N THR A 225 -21.04 -16.56 -19.63
CA THR A 225 -21.59 -17.11 -18.38
C THR A 225 -20.86 -18.36 -17.97
N ILE A 226 -20.57 -18.49 -16.68
CA ILE A 226 -20.03 -19.71 -16.05
C ILE A 226 -21.05 -20.17 -15.00
N PHE A 227 -21.54 -21.38 -15.09
CA PHE A 227 -22.65 -21.91 -14.27
C PHE A 227 -23.88 -20.97 -14.27
N CYS A 228 -24.27 -20.46 -15.46
CA CYS A 228 -25.36 -19.49 -15.64
C CYS A 228 -25.15 -18.17 -14.87
N GLN A 229 -23.94 -17.84 -14.47
CA GLN A 229 -23.60 -16.57 -13.81
C GLN A 229 -22.69 -15.73 -14.69
N PRO A 230 -22.94 -14.40 -14.78
CA PRO A 230 -22.23 -13.53 -15.69
C PRO A 230 -20.76 -13.35 -15.28
N VAL A 231 -19.93 -13.25 -16.33
CA VAL A 231 -18.52 -12.89 -16.24
C VAL A 231 -18.29 -11.61 -17.03
N TRP A 232 -17.56 -10.65 -16.46
CA TRP A 232 -17.21 -9.40 -17.12
C TRP A 232 -15.79 -8.95 -16.72
N ILE A 233 -15.23 -7.99 -17.45
CA ILE A 233 -13.93 -7.41 -17.17
C ILE A 233 -14.07 -5.91 -16.92
N GLU A 234 -13.29 -5.40 -15.99
CA GLU A 234 -13.09 -3.97 -15.75
C GLU A 234 -11.65 -3.61 -16.05
N HIS A 235 -11.44 -2.60 -16.90
CA HIS A 235 -10.13 -1.98 -17.14
C HIS A 235 -10.07 -0.67 -16.38
N TYR A 236 -8.91 -0.35 -15.81
CA TYR A 236 -8.74 0.91 -15.10
C TYR A 236 -7.35 1.50 -15.28
N VAL A 237 -7.32 2.81 -15.11
CA VAL A 237 -6.11 3.59 -14.95
C VAL A 237 -6.24 4.36 -13.64
N LYS A 238 -5.21 4.33 -12.82
CA LYS A 238 -5.13 5.04 -11.55
C LYS A 238 -3.90 5.93 -11.54
N GLY A 239 -4.04 7.17 -11.10
CA GLY A 239 -2.95 8.10 -10.81
C GLY A 239 -2.87 8.35 -9.32
N ASP A 240 -1.68 8.31 -8.77
CA ASP A 240 -1.35 8.59 -7.37
C ASP A 240 -0.40 9.78 -7.32
N PHE A 241 -0.71 10.80 -6.50
CA PHE A 241 0.07 12.02 -6.38
C PHE A 241 0.28 12.34 -4.90
N VAL A 242 1.52 12.60 -4.51
CA VAL A 242 1.92 12.76 -3.11
C VAL A 242 2.75 14.02 -2.96
N ASN A 243 2.59 14.72 -1.83
CA ASN A 243 3.43 15.87 -1.52
C ASN A 243 4.88 15.45 -1.17
N SER A 244 5.82 16.41 -1.17
CA SER A 244 7.26 16.15 -1.07
C SER A 244 7.67 15.37 0.18
N LYS A 245 7.16 15.72 1.36
CA LYS A 245 7.52 15.03 2.62
C LYS A 245 7.15 13.55 2.61
N LEU A 246 5.90 13.25 2.22
CA LEU A 246 5.42 11.88 2.14
C LEU A 246 6.11 11.12 1.01
N ALA A 247 6.44 11.82 -0.10
CA ALA A 247 7.13 11.25 -1.25
C ALA A 247 8.52 10.70 -0.92
N ASP A 248 9.24 11.35 0.00
CA ASP A 248 10.58 10.91 0.40
C ASP A 248 10.51 9.60 1.20
N VAL A 249 9.43 9.39 1.94
CA VAL A 249 9.18 8.15 2.69
C VAL A 249 8.68 7.02 1.80
N ILE A 250 7.70 7.27 0.95
CA ILE A 250 7.08 6.22 0.11
C ILE A 250 7.81 5.94 -1.20
N GLY A 251 8.76 6.80 -1.57
CA GLY A 251 9.64 6.58 -2.72
C GLY A 251 9.13 7.13 -4.06
N PHE A 252 8.02 7.90 -4.11
CA PHE A 252 7.57 8.56 -5.34
C PHE A 252 6.71 9.80 -5.06
N ASN A 253 6.71 10.76 -6.01
CA ASN A 253 5.79 11.90 -6.00
C ASN A 253 4.52 11.63 -6.82
N SER A 254 4.67 10.85 -7.90
CA SER A 254 3.56 10.44 -8.74
C SER A 254 3.76 9.04 -9.27
N ALA A 255 2.69 8.28 -9.33
CA ALA A 255 2.68 6.94 -9.92
C ALA A 255 1.43 6.78 -10.80
N VAL A 256 1.55 5.96 -11.82
CA VAL A 256 0.44 5.56 -12.68
C VAL A 256 0.34 4.05 -12.66
N SER A 257 -0.87 3.57 -12.43
CA SER A 257 -1.20 2.15 -12.45
C SER A 257 -2.20 1.88 -13.57
N VAL A 258 -1.96 0.83 -14.34
CA VAL A 258 -2.89 0.30 -15.33
C VAL A 258 -3.22 -1.13 -14.97
N GLY A 259 -4.50 -1.47 -14.97
CA GLY A 259 -4.89 -2.81 -14.57
C GLY A 259 -6.21 -3.27 -15.17
N SER A 260 -6.46 -4.56 -14.93
CA SER A 260 -7.70 -5.21 -15.35
C SER A 260 -8.18 -6.15 -14.25
N THR A 261 -9.49 -6.21 -14.07
CA THR A 261 -10.12 -7.09 -13.09
C THR A 261 -11.18 -7.92 -13.80
N LEU A 262 -11.03 -9.24 -13.79
CA LEU A 262 -12.05 -10.18 -14.23
C LEU A 262 -12.98 -10.48 -13.06
N HIS A 263 -14.27 -10.31 -13.25
CA HIS A 263 -15.29 -10.57 -12.24
C HIS A 263 -16.15 -11.76 -12.67
N TRP A 264 -16.43 -12.63 -11.72
CA TRP A 264 -17.38 -13.72 -11.86
C TRP A 264 -18.37 -13.69 -10.69
N ARG A 265 -19.66 -13.63 -10.97
CA ARG A 265 -20.72 -13.63 -9.96
C ARG A 265 -20.87 -15.03 -9.37
N VAL A 266 -20.58 -15.20 -8.09
CA VAL A 266 -20.64 -16.51 -7.41
C VAL A 266 -21.69 -16.59 -6.31
N GLY A 267 -22.22 -15.46 -5.85
CA GLY A 267 -23.19 -15.41 -4.76
C GLY A 267 -24.37 -16.36 -4.93
N PRO A 268 -25.02 -16.43 -6.13
CA PRO A 268 -26.13 -17.36 -6.36
C PRO A 268 -25.73 -18.85 -6.35
N LEU A 269 -24.46 -19.16 -6.50
CA LEU A 269 -23.94 -20.55 -6.50
C LEU A 269 -23.70 -21.09 -5.08
N ILE A 270 -23.74 -20.26 -4.07
CA ILE A 270 -23.47 -20.65 -2.69
C ILE A 270 -24.80 -20.91 -1.97
N PRO A 271 -25.22 -22.17 -1.74
CA PRO A 271 -26.56 -22.51 -1.24
C PRO A 271 -26.87 -21.97 0.18
N ILE A 272 -25.83 -21.71 0.96
CA ILE A 272 -25.93 -21.24 2.35
C ILE A 272 -26.25 -19.74 2.41
N ILE A 273 -26.01 -19.00 1.31
CA ILE A 273 -26.25 -17.56 1.26
C ILE A 273 -27.74 -17.29 1.04
N LYS A 274 -28.46 -17.19 2.15
CA LYS A 274 -29.87 -16.76 2.15
C LYS A 274 -30.02 -15.23 2.11
N ASP A 275 -28.99 -14.49 2.54
CA ASP A 275 -29.00 -13.03 2.54
C ASP A 275 -28.97 -12.50 1.12
N SER A 276 -29.96 -11.71 0.75
CA SER A 276 -30.07 -11.07 -0.57
C SER A 276 -28.86 -10.17 -0.90
N ARG A 277 -28.18 -9.64 0.10
CA ARG A 277 -26.99 -8.79 -0.05
C ARG A 277 -25.78 -9.58 -0.55
N LEU A 278 -25.62 -10.81 -0.11
CA LEU A 278 -24.51 -11.68 -0.50
C LEU A 278 -24.74 -12.38 -1.86
N ARG A 279 -25.95 -12.31 -2.41
CA ARG A 279 -26.22 -12.81 -3.78
C ARG A 279 -25.47 -12.05 -4.85
N ASP A 280 -25.02 -10.83 -4.55
CA ASP A 280 -24.18 -10.03 -5.47
C ASP A 280 -22.67 -10.22 -5.22
N LEU A 281 -22.29 -11.28 -4.49
CA LEU A 281 -20.90 -11.64 -4.27
C LEU A 281 -20.25 -12.07 -5.58
N ASN A 282 -19.10 -11.48 -5.90
CA ASN A 282 -18.29 -11.79 -7.06
C ASN A 282 -16.90 -12.22 -6.59
N VAL A 283 -16.34 -13.21 -7.29
CA VAL A 283 -14.89 -13.44 -7.27
C VAL A 283 -14.27 -12.49 -8.30
N ALA A 284 -13.21 -11.84 -7.93
CA ALA A 284 -12.47 -10.88 -8.75
C ALA A 284 -11.02 -11.33 -8.89
N LEU A 285 -10.53 -11.44 -10.11
CA LEU A 285 -9.11 -11.65 -10.42
C LEU A 285 -8.55 -10.35 -10.97
N ASN A 286 -7.59 -9.77 -10.27
CA ASN A 286 -6.99 -8.49 -10.64
C ASN A 286 -5.54 -8.68 -11.07
N VAL A 287 -5.12 -7.95 -12.10
CA VAL A 287 -3.72 -7.77 -12.50
C VAL A 287 -3.48 -6.29 -12.76
N GLN A 288 -2.41 -5.75 -12.21
CA GLN A 288 -2.03 -4.35 -12.32
C GLN A 288 -0.53 -4.20 -12.50
N LYS A 289 -0.11 -3.26 -13.35
CA LYS A 289 1.26 -2.73 -13.40
C LYS A 289 1.23 -1.29 -12.90
N THR A 290 2.18 -0.96 -12.04
CA THR A 290 2.41 0.40 -11.53
C THR A 290 3.79 0.88 -11.95
N ILE A 291 3.90 2.15 -12.34
CA ILE A 291 5.15 2.83 -12.71
C ILE A 291 5.13 4.21 -12.06
N SER A 292 6.23 4.66 -11.51
CA SER A 292 6.34 5.98 -10.88
C SER A 292 7.42 6.85 -11.51
N ASN A 293 7.47 8.09 -11.05
CA ASN A 293 8.49 9.06 -11.45
C ASN A 293 9.81 8.96 -10.68
N ARG A 294 9.92 8.11 -9.66
CA ARG A 294 11.11 7.91 -8.82
C ARG A 294 11.44 6.41 -8.71
N ASP A 295 11.64 5.76 -9.84
CA ASP A 295 12.17 4.38 -9.88
C ASP A 295 11.38 3.33 -9.05
N PHE A 296 10.09 3.60 -8.77
CA PHE A 296 9.17 2.62 -8.21
C PHE A 296 8.36 1.98 -9.31
N GLU A 297 8.47 0.70 -9.45
CA GLU A 297 7.59 -0.07 -10.30
C GLU A 297 7.17 -1.38 -9.63
N GLY A 298 6.06 -1.94 -10.08
CA GLY A 298 5.60 -3.19 -9.50
C GLY A 298 4.45 -3.81 -10.25
N TRP A 299 4.30 -5.09 -10.01
CA TRP A 299 3.17 -5.87 -10.42
C TRP A 299 2.31 -6.23 -9.21
N LYS A 300 1.02 -6.15 -9.40
CA LYS A 300 0.04 -6.61 -8.43
C LYS A 300 -0.87 -7.60 -9.10
N ALA A 301 -0.99 -8.79 -8.52
CA ALA A 301 -2.00 -9.77 -8.89
C ALA A 301 -2.81 -10.10 -7.64
N GLY A 302 -4.11 -10.31 -7.78
CA GLY A 302 -4.94 -10.59 -6.63
C GLY A 302 -6.18 -11.37 -6.98
N VAL A 303 -6.61 -12.19 -6.02
CA VAL A 303 -7.93 -12.82 -6.02
C VAL A 303 -8.75 -12.15 -4.94
N GLY A 304 -9.92 -11.64 -5.28
CA GLY A 304 -10.75 -10.90 -4.38
C GLY A 304 -12.22 -11.30 -4.38
N PHE A 305 -12.90 -10.84 -3.36
CA PHE A 305 -14.35 -10.88 -3.31
C PHE A 305 -14.87 -9.44 -3.36
N SER A 306 -15.84 -9.18 -4.19
CA SER A 306 -16.49 -7.88 -4.25
C SER A 306 -18.00 -8.03 -4.24
N LEU A 307 -18.69 -7.11 -3.58
CA LEU A 307 -20.14 -6.98 -3.62
C LEU A 307 -20.49 -5.91 -4.65
N VAL A 308 -20.47 -6.29 -5.91
CA VAL A 308 -20.84 -5.38 -7.02
C VAL A 308 -22.23 -5.74 -7.51
N LYS A 309 -23.19 -4.86 -7.24
CA LYS A 309 -24.55 -4.98 -7.81
C LYS A 309 -24.50 -4.55 -9.29
N PHE A 310 -25.09 -5.39 -10.14
CA PHE A 310 -25.35 -5.07 -11.54
C PHE A 310 -26.43 -4.01 -11.70
#